data_b9a52c831b30c8154eaea64b4b478e9c
#
_entry.id   b9a52c831b30c8154eaea64b4b478e9c
#
_cell.length_a   1.000
_cell.length_b   1.000
_cell.length_c   1.000
_cell.angle_alpha   90.00
_cell.angle_beta   90.00
_cell.angle_gamma   90.00
#
_symmetry.space_group_name_H-M   'P 1'
#
loop_
_entity.id
_entity.type
_entity.pdbx_description
1 polymer ?
#
loop_
_entity_poly.entity_id
_entity_poly.type
_entity_poly.pdbx_seq_one_letter_code
_entity_poly.pdbx_strand_id
1 'polypeptide(L)'
;MYRDGDEEVVTALDASTGSTLWRHVSRAPLVHNGYVDIWLNASGPGPYSTPLIAGDAVFAVGIEGRFDSLDKRTGEVLWSHDLVELFDLSEYNAFASSPLAFGETVILPLGGSGHGVVAFKQDTGTVSWKSAVFPVAPGSPVLINVDGQEQMVVVGQQELVGLDPENGRQLWRHPHENELGLNISMPVWGPDGRLFTSSAYNGGSRMIHLSQIDGRTTPEEAWSTNRMRVHFSNALRIGPMIIGSSGDFGPAFLTALDADTGREHWRDRSFARAHMLYADGKLVIVDEDGDIAIASVTDQGIDVHARQSVLTANAWTPPTLVDGTLFVRDRTQIVALDLRRQK
;
A
#
# COMPACT_ATOMS: atom_id res chain seq x y z
N MET A 1 -7.93 4.30 11.37
CA MET A 1 -7.86 5.75 11.10
C MET A 1 -9.00 6.14 10.16
N TYR A 2 -9.66 7.28 10.38
CA TYR A 2 -10.79 7.77 9.59
C TYR A 2 -10.88 9.30 9.71
N ARG A 3 -11.70 9.93 8.85
CA ARG A 3 -11.97 11.37 8.90
C ARG A 3 -13.37 11.64 9.45
N ASP A 4 -13.49 12.69 10.25
CA ASP A 4 -14.75 13.21 10.80
C ASP A 4 -14.76 14.76 10.62
N GLY A 5 -15.41 15.23 9.56
CA GLY A 5 -15.36 16.64 9.16
C GLY A 5 -13.92 17.10 8.86
N ASP A 6 -13.46 18.13 9.58
CA ASP A 6 -12.10 18.69 9.47
C ASP A 6 -11.09 18.03 10.42
N GLU A 7 -11.41 16.84 10.91
CA GLU A 7 -10.55 16.08 11.82
C GLU A 7 -10.18 14.73 11.23
N GLU A 8 -8.94 14.28 11.49
CA GLU A 8 -8.51 12.89 11.31
C GLU A 8 -8.39 12.21 12.65
N VAL A 9 -8.90 10.98 12.71
CA VAL A 9 -9.00 10.20 13.94
C VAL A 9 -8.22 8.91 13.79
N VAL A 10 -7.25 8.68 14.67
CA VAL A 10 -6.65 7.37 14.90
C VAL A 10 -7.36 6.75 16.09
N THR A 11 -7.84 5.52 15.95
CA THR A 11 -8.55 4.84 17.03
C THR A 11 -8.08 3.40 17.19
N ALA A 12 -7.96 2.95 18.41
CA ALA A 12 -7.82 1.53 18.74
C ALA A 12 -9.18 0.99 19.19
N LEU A 13 -9.52 -0.16 18.65
CA LEU A 13 -10.74 -0.89 18.97
C LEU A 13 -10.38 -2.23 19.60
N ASP A 14 -11.17 -2.67 20.55
CA ASP A 14 -11.14 -4.05 21.01
C ASP A 14 -11.60 -4.96 19.87
N ALA A 15 -10.76 -5.89 19.45
CA ALA A 15 -11.00 -6.72 18.28
C ALA A 15 -12.19 -7.70 18.44
N SER A 16 -12.58 -8.01 19.67
CA SER A 16 -13.66 -8.95 20.00
C SER A 16 -15.02 -8.28 20.13
N THR A 17 -15.04 -7.01 20.54
CA THR A 17 -16.28 -6.29 20.85
C THR A 17 -16.54 -5.09 19.96
N GLY A 18 -15.50 -4.60 19.27
CA GLY A 18 -15.54 -3.34 18.50
C GLY A 18 -15.58 -2.08 19.36
N SER A 19 -15.47 -2.21 20.71
CA SER A 19 -15.49 -1.06 21.60
C SER A 19 -14.21 -0.25 21.46
N THR A 20 -14.33 1.07 21.54
CA THR A 20 -13.18 1.99 21.46
C THR A 20 -12.35 1.89 22.74
N LEU A 21 -11.06 1.59 22.60
CA LEU A 21 -10.09 1.60 23.69
C LEU A 21 -9.53 3.02 23.90
N TRP A 22 -9.14 3.67 22.81
CA TRP A 22 -8.71 5.06 22.80
C TRP A 22 -8.92 5.72 21.43
N ARG A 23 -8.92 7.06 21.41
CA ARG A 23 -8.99 7.89 20.22
C ARG A 23 -7.96 9.02 20.33
N HIS A 24 -7.22 9.24 19.26
CA HIS A 24 -6.41 10.43 19.03
C HIS A 24 -7.03 11.21 17.87
N VAL A 25 -7.24 12.49 18.08
CA VAL A 25 -7.88 13.39 17.11
C VAL A 25 -6.92 14.50 16.76
N SER A 26 -6.69 14.72 15.47
CA SER A 26 -5.88 15.81 14.95
C SER A 26 -6.69 16.65 13.98
N ARG A 27 -6.51 17.99 14.03
CA ARG A 27 -7.13 18.88 13.05
C ARG A 27 -6.45 18.70 11.70
N ALA A 28 -7.26 18.53 10.66
CA ALA A 28 -6.79 18.30 9.29
C ALA A 28 -7.80 18.89 8.29
N PRO A 29 -7.95 20.24 8.23
CA PRO A 29 -8.84 20.88 7.27
C PRO A 29 -8.34 20.60 5.87
N LEU A 30 -9.23 20.11 4.99
CA LEU A 30 -8.85 19.83 3.60
C LEU A 30 -8.49 21.10 2.87
N VAL A 31 -7.32 21.12 2.24
CA VAL A 31 -6.93 22.17 1.31
C VAL A 31 -7.51 21.86 -0.05
N HIS A 32 -8.56 22.62 -0.43
CA HIS A 32 -9.19 22.48 -1.73
C HIS A 32 -8.35 23.13 -2.84
N ASN A 33 -7.90 22.32 -3.77
CA ASN A 33 -7.34 22.76 -5.04
C ASN A 33 -7.88 21.85 -6.15
N GLY A 34 -7.84 22.32 -7.41
CA GLY A 34 -8.49 21.61 -8.52
C GLY A 34 -7.98 20.18 -8.73
N TYR A 35 -6.78 19.85 -8.29
CA TYR A 35 -6.22 18.49 -8.35
C TYR A 35 -6.75 17.64 -7.20
N VAL A 36 -6.71 18.13 -5.97
CA VAL A 36 -7.23 17.44 -4.78
C VAL A 36 -8.73 17.19 -4.93
N ASP A 37 -9.51 18.16 -5.42
CA ASP A 37 -10.96 18.00 -5.59
C ASP A 37 -11.36 16.89 -6.55
N ILE A 38 -10.59 16.65 -7.60
CA ILE A 38 -10.81 15.51 -8.52
C ILE A 38 -10.66 14.19 -7.76
N TRP A 39 -9.61 14.05 -6.95
CA TRP A 39 -9.33 12.82 -6.20
C TRP A 39 -10.25 12.65 -4.99
N LEU A 40 -10.63 13.72 -4.31
CA LEU A 40 -11.62 13.68 -3.23
C LEU A 40 -12.95 13.09 -3.69
N ASN A 41 -13.41 13.47 -4.88
CA ASN A 41 -14.66 12.92 -5.45
C ASN A 41 -14.53 11.42 -5.76
N ALA A 42 -13.38 10.95 -6.23
CA ALA A 42 -13.15 9.55 -6.57
C ALA A 42 -12.82 8.70 -5.33
N SER A 43 -11.85 9.14 -4.54
CA SER A 43 -11.23 8.33 -3.47
C SER A 43 -11.74 8.66 -2.06
N GLY A 44 -12.53 9.76 -1.91
CA GLY A 44 -12.99 10.26 -0.62
C GLY A 44 -11.93 11.14 0.07
N PRO A 45 -12.27 11.70 1.24
CA PRO A 45 -11.45 12.73 1.91
C PRO A 45 -10.25 12.19 2.71
N GLY A 46 -9.88 10.94 2.53
CA GLY A 46 -8.79 10.30 3.29
C GLY A 46 -9.20 9.85 4.69
N PRO A 47 -8.25 9.52 5.56
CA PRO A 47 -6.82 9.34 5.28
C PRO A 47 -6.54 8.17 4.34
N TYR A 48 -5.46 8.25 3.56
CA TYR A 48 -5.10 7.20 2.59
C TYR A 48 -4.01 6.26 3.11
N SER A 49 -3.19 6.71 4.05
CA SER A 49 -2.14 5.88 4.65
C SER A 49 -2.70 4.91 5.69
N THR A 50 -2.03 3.78 5.84
CA THR A 50 -2.30 2.82 6.91
C THR A 50 -1.36 3.10 8.08
N PRO A 51 -1.86 3.28 9.32
CA PRO A 51 -1.00 3.41 10.49
C PRO A 51 -0.09 2.19 10.69
N LEU A 52 1.16 2.44 11.03
CA LEU A 52 2.16 1.42 11.31
C LEU A 52 2.27 1.21 12.83
N ILE A 53 2.26 -0.05 13.26
CA ILE A 53 2.61 -0.40 14.65
C ILE A 53 4.03 -0.93 14.67
N ALA A 54 4.91 -0.28 15.43
CA ALA A 54 6.28 -0.75 15.68
C ALA A 54 6.63 -0.56 17.14
N GLY A 55 7.09 -1.62 17.80
CA GLY A 55 7.34 -1.63 19.24
C GLY A 55 6.08 -1.27 20.05
N ASP A 56 6.18 -0.24 20.87
CA ASP A 56 5.08 0.29 21.69
C ASP A 56 4.42 1.54 21.09
N ALA A 57 4.74 1.91 19.84
CA ALA A 57 4.21 3.07 19.18
C ALA A 57 3.31 2.73 17.97
N VAL A 58 2.39 3.64 17.67
CA VAL A 58 1.61 3.70 16.43
C VAL A 58 2.03 4.95 15.66
N PHE A 59 2.50 4.79 14.44
CA PHE A 59 2.89 5.88 13.56
C PHE A 59 1.79 6.13 12.53
N ALA A 60 1.23 7.32 12.53
CA ALA A 60 0.11 7.69 11.68
C ALA A 60 0.42 8.95 10.87
N VAL A 61 0.16 8.90 9.57
CA VAL A 61 0.32 10.03 8.65
C VAL A 61 -1.06 10.47 8.17
N GLY A 62 -1.41 11.71 8.44
CA GLY A 62 -2.62 12.35 7.95
C GLY A 62 -2.46 12.82 6.50
N ILE A 63 -3.60 13.01 5.81
CA ILE A 63 -3.63 13.46 4.41
C ILE A 63 -2.93 14.81 4.20
N GLU A 64 -2.99 15.68 5.21
CA GLU A 64 -2.39 17.03 5.19
C GLU A 64 -0.94 17.06 5.71
N GLY A 65 -0.32 15.89 5.96
CA GLY A 65 1.08 15.79 6.39
C GLY A 65 1.31 15.86 7.89
N ARG A 66 0.26 15.75 8.71
CA ARG A 66 0.44 15.51 10.14
C ARG A 66 1.01 14.12 10.35
N PHE A 67 2.16 14.02 11.01
CA PHE A 67 2.83 12.75 11.32
C PHE A 67 2.98 12.59 12.83
N ASP A 68 2.20 11.69 13.40
CA ASP A 68 2.13 11.44 14.83
C ASP A 68 2.72 10.07 15.20
N SER A 69 3.49 10.04 16.27
CA SER A 69 3.81 8.84 17.03
C SER A 69 2.98 8.82 18.31
N LEU A 70 2.20 7.76 18.48
CA LEU A 70 1.26 7.60 19.58
C LEU A 70 1.66 6.39 20.42
N ASP A 71 1.50 6.46 21.74
CA ASP A 71 1.58 5.27 22.59
C ASP A 71 0.49 4.27 22.17
N LYS A 72 0.88 3.05 21.86
CA LYS A 72 -0.01 2.00 21.35
C LYS A 72 -1.16 1.64 22.29
N ARG A 73 -0.98 1.82 23.61
CA ARG A 73 -1.96 1.43 24.64
C ARG A 73 -2.90 2.55 25.01
N THR A 74 -2.43 3.80 24.98
CA THR A 74 -3.18 4.96 25.48
C THR A 74 -3.63 5.92 24.39
N GLY A 75 -2.96 5.92 23.22
CA GLY A 75 -3.18 6.89 22.16
C GLY A 75 -2.58 8.28 22.45
N GLU A 76 -1.80 8.42 23.54
CA GLU A 76 -1.11 9.67 23.86
C GLU A 76 -0.01 9.95 22.84
N VAL A 77 0.16 11.23 22.50
CA VAL A 77 1.20 11.66 21.55
C VAL A 77 2.56 11.57 22.21
N LEU A 78 3.46 10.77 21.62
CA LEU A 78 4.85 10.69 22.00
C LEU A 78 5.67 11.81 21.35
N TRP A 79 5.45 12.02 20.06
CA TRP A 79 5.96 13.14 19.31
C TRP A 79 5.08 13.39 18.07
N SER A 80 5.21 14.57 17.46
CA SER A 80 4.41 14.97 16.31
C SER A 80 5.17 15.94 15.41
N HIS A 81 4.93 15.84 14.11
CA HIS A 81 5.44 16.74 13.08
C HIS A 81 4.35 17.22 12.15
N ASP A 82 4.45 18.46 11.70
CA ASP A 82 3.87 18.94 10.47
C ASP A 82 4.92 18.79 9.37
N LEU A 83 4.74 17.81 8.47
CA LEU A 83 5.72 17.49 7.44
C LEU A 83 5.80 18.58 6.38
N VAL A 84 4.70 19.30 6.14
CA VAL A 84 4.67 20.39 5.17
C VAL A 84 5.53 21.55 5.67
N GLU A 85 5.36 21.94 6.93
CA GLU A 85 6.17 22.99 7.57
C GLU A 85 7.63 22.54 7.74
N LEU A 86 7.85 21.33 8.24
CA LEU A 86 9.19 20.81 8.55
C LEU A 86 10.11 20.70 7.32
N PHE A 87 9.52 20.44 6.15
CA PHE A 87 10.26 20.20 4.90
C PHE A 87 9.95 21.21 3.80
N ASP A 88 9.21 22.29 4.10
CA ASP A 88 8.81 23.33 3.11
C ASP A 88 8.19 22.70 1.84
N LEU A 89 7.20 21.84 2.03
CA LEU A 89 6.54 21.11 0.94
C LEU A 89 5.41 21.95 0.35
N SER A 90 5.74 22.97 -0.43
CA SER A 90 4.78 23.92 -1.00
C SER A 90 3.86 23.34 -2.09
N GLU A 91 4.22 22.19 -2.66
CA GLU A 91 3.50 21.53 -3.77
C GLU A 91 3.21 20.07 -3.48
N TYR A 92 2.66 19.75 -2.30
CA TYR A 92 2.26 18.36 -2.02
C TYR A 92 0.82 18.08 -2.50
N ASN A 93 0.57 16.85 -2.91
CA ASN A 93 -0.72 16.41 -3.47
C ASN A 93 -1.46 15.43 -2.54
N ALA A 94 -1.32 15.56 -1.25
CA ALA A 94 -1.78 14.65 -0.21
C ALA A 94 -0.82 13.48 0.09
N PHE A 95 -0.69 13.17 1.38
CA PHE A 95 0.12 12.05 1.86
C PHE A 95 -0.68 10.75 1.79
N ALA A 96 -0.24 9.82 0.95
CA ALA A 96 -0.91 8.55 0.74
C ALA A 96 -0.05 7.32 1.08
N SER A 97 1.27 7.45 1.03
CA SER A 97 2.19 6.38 1.40
C SER A 97 2.13 6.06 2.88
N SER A 98 2.08 4.78 3.22
CA SER A 98 2.14 4.32 4.60
C SER A 98 3.59 4.30 5.09
N PRO A 99 3.85 4.58 6.38
CA PRO A 99 5.18 4.51 6.95
C PRO A 99 5.71 3.06 7.00
N LEU A 100 7.03 2.91 6.95
CA LEU A 100 7.75 1.65 7.04
C LEU A 100 8.72 1.68 8.23
N ALA A 101 8.74 0.64 9.06
CA ALA A 101 9.74 0.50 10.12
C ALA A 101 10.97 -0.25 9.62
N PHE A 102 12.15 0.25 10.00
CA PHE A 102 13.42 -0.45 9.82
C PHE A 102 14.37 -0.14 11.00
N GLY A 103 14.80 -1.17 11.72
CA GLY A 103 15.60 -0.99 12.93
C GLY A 103 14.91 -0.05 13.92
N GLU A 104 15.62 1.00 14.32
CA GLU A 104 15.12 2.04 15.23
C GLU A 104 14.47 3.23 14.50
N THR A 105 14.26 3.11 13.19
CA THR A 105 13.68 4.19 12.37
C THR A 105 12.30 3.87 11.84
N VAL A 106 11.52 4.92 11.63
CA VAL A 106 10.31 4.92 10.81
C VAL A 106 10.57 5.77 9.58
N ILE A 107 10.30 5.21 8.40
CA ILE A 107 10.68 5.75 7.11
C ILE A 107 9.43 6.14 6.33
N LEU A 108 9.46 7.31 5.71
CA LEU A 108 8.34 7.86 4.96
C LEU A 108 8.78 8.46 3.62
N PRO A 109 8.20 8.06 2.48
CA PRO A 109 8.32 8.77 1.23
C PRO A 109 7.59 10.11 1.31
N LEU A 110 8.30 11.20 1.05
CA LEU A 110 7.74 12.56 1.11
C LEU A 110 7.72 13.24 -0.26
N GLY A 111 8.79 13.04 -1.03
CA GLY A 111 9.01 13.83 -2.24
C GLY A 111 9.38 15.29 -1.92
N GLY A 112 9.45 16.12 -2.96
CA GLY A 112 9.75 17.54 -2.82
C GLY A 112 11.22 17.91 -3.05
N SER A 113 11.55 19.18 -2.82
CA SER A 113 12.87 19.72 -3.07
C SER A 113 13.83 19.38 -1.93
N GLY A 114 14.78 18.50 -2.16
CA GLY A 114 15.84 18.19 -1.20
C GLY A 114 15.78 16.79 -0.59
N HIS A 115 14.74 16.02 -0.84
CA HIS A 115 14.60 14.64 -0.35
C HIS A 115 13.49 13.88 -1.06
N GLY A 116 13.71 12.58 -1.33
CA GLY A 116 12.66 11.67 -1.80
C GLY A 116 12.01 10.95 -0.60
N VAL A 117 12.86 10.44 0.29
CA VAL A 117 12.46 9.65 1.47
C VAL A 117 13.19 10.19 2.70
N VAL A 118 12.51 10.16 3.83
CA VAL A 118 13.06 10.59 5.12
C VAL A 118 12.85 9.49 6.16
N ALA A 119 13.88 9.21 6.96
CA ALA A 119 13.80 8.36 8.14
C ALA A 119 13.86 9.20 9.40
N PHE A 120 12.99 8.87 10.33
CA PHE A 120 12.91 9.47 11.66
C PHE A 120 13.24 8.41 12.71
N LYS A 121 13.88 8.80 13.81
CA LYS A 121 14.00 7.92 14.97
C LYS A 121 12.64 7.66 15.58
N GLN A 122 12.32 6.40 15.87
CA GLN A 122 11.01 6.01 16.39
C GLN A 122 10.71 6.64 17.76
N ASP A 123 11.72 6.78 18.61
CA ASP A 123 11.59 7.27 19.97
C ASP A 123 11.43 8.80 20.09
N THR A 124 12.11 9.56 19.22
CA THR A 124 12.21 11.03 19.35
C THR A 124 11.61 11.80 18.18
N GLY A 125 11.30 11.14 17.07
CA GLY A 125 10.88 11.81 15.84
C GLY A 125 11.99 12.64 15.16
N THR A 126 13.24 12.60 15.64
CA THR A 126 14.33 13.32 15.00
C THR A 126 14.72 12.68 13.70
N VAL A 127 15.04 13.50 12.68
CA VAL A 127 15.49 13.00 11.38
C VAL A 127 16.81 12.23 11.54
N SER A 128 16.82 10.98 11.09
CA SER A 128 17.99 10.11 11.08
C SER A 128 18.78 10.28 9.78
N TRP A 129 18.09 10.19 8.64
CA TRP A 129 18.67 10.41 7.33
C TRP A 129 17.61 10.88 6.30
N LYS A 130 18.11 11.42 5.18
CA LYS A 130 17.32 11.80 4.00
C LYS A 130 17.95 11.18 2.76
N SER A 131 17.13 10.67 1.85
CA SER A 131 17.61 10.15 0.56
C SER A 131 17.92 11.28 -0.43
N ALA A 132 18.49 10.90 -1.58
CA ALA A 132 18.53 11.77 -2.74
C ALA A 132 17.12 12.16 -3.22
N VAL A 133 17.03 13.26 -3.96
CA VAL A 133 15.78 13.78 -4.52
C VAL A 133 15.30 12.92 -5.67
N PHE A 134 14.05 12.47 -5.60
CA PHE A 134 13.30 11.93 -6.73
C PHE A 134 11.79 12.12 -6.48
N PRO A 135 10.97 12.26 -7.53
CA PRO A 135 9.53 12.39 -7.37
C PRO A 135 8.93 11.07 -6.87
N VAL A 136 8.33 11.09 -5.68
CA VAL A 136 7.64 9.92 -5.14
C VAL A 136 6.22 9.81 -5.68
N ALA A 137 5.68 8.60 -5.69
CA ALA A 137 4.29 8.29 -6.00
C ALA A 137 3.54 7.82 -4.75
N PRO A 138 2.21 7.68 -4.78
CA PRO A 138 1.41 7.27 -3.62
C PRO A 138 1.69 5.86 -3.08
N GLY A 139 2.36 4.99 -3.84
CA GLY A 139 2.67 3.64 -3.43
C GLY A 139 3.55 3.59 -2.18
N SER A 140 3.22 2.69 -1.24
CA SER A 140 3.99 2.52 -0.01
C SER A 140 5.29 1.74 -0.25
N PRO A 141 6.37 2.03 0.50
CA PRO A 141 7.63 1.32 0.37
C PRO A 141 7.53 -0.13 0.85
N VAL A 142 8.37 -1.01 0.30
CA VAL A 142 8.49 -2.41 0.73
C VAL A 142 9.94 -2.77 1.02
N LEU A 143 10.16 -3.60 2.05
CA LEU A 143 11.45 -4.21 2.31
C LEU A 143 11.59 -5.50 1.50
N ILE A 144 12.75 -5.68 0.90
CA ILE A 144 13.15 -6.88 0.15
C ILE A 144 14.54 -7.32 0.60
N ASN A 145 14.89 -8.58 0.32
CA ASN A 145 16.24 -9.07 0.53
C ASN A 145 16.81 -9.53 -0.81
N VAL A 146 17.86 -8.87 -1.27
CA VAL A 146 18.55 -9.21 -2.52
C VAL A 146 19.90 -9.82 -2.17
N ASP A 147 20.03 -11.14 -2.33
CA ASP A 147 21.26 -11.91 -2.08
C ASP A 147 21.89 -11.61 -0.70
N GLY A 148 21.04 -11.49 0.34
CA GLY A 148 21.46 -11.24 1.73
C GLY A 148 21.52 -9.76 2.12
N GLN A 149 21.33 -8.82 1.20
CA GLN A 149 21.25 -7.39 1.50
C GLN A 149 19.78 -6.95 1.62
N GLU A 150 19.41 -6.40 2.78
CA GLU A 150 18.10 -5.75 2.93
C GLU A 150 18.08 -4.43 2.17
N GLN A 151 17.03 -4.22 1.40
CA GLN A 151 16.82 -3.04 0.58
C GLN A 151 15.37 -2.58 0.70
N MET A 152 15.15 -1.29 0.59
CA MET A 152 13.82 -0.70 0.53
C MET A 152 13.51 -0.28 -0.91
N VAL A 153 12.41 -0.79 -1.46
CA VAL A 153 11.90 -0.36 -2.76
C VAL A 153 10.88 0.74 -2.55
N VAL A 154 11.12 1.88 -3.17
CA VAL A 154 10.21 3.02 -3.18
C VAL A 154 9.67 3.23 -4.58
N VAL A 155 8.37 3.48 -4.64
CA VAL A 155 7.69 3.73 -5.92
C VAL A 155 7.74 5.22 -6.22
N GLY A 156 8.44 5.57 -7.29
CA GLY A 156 8.50 6.93 -7.83
C GLY A 156 7.42 7.15 -8.89
N GLN A 157 7.28 8.41 -9.35
CA GLN A 157 6.29 8.76 -10.37
C GLN A 157 6.54 8.07 -11.72
N GLN A 158 7.83 7.86 -12.07
CA GLN A 158 8.24 7.29 -13.36
C GLN A 158 9.19 6.11 -13.23
N GLU A 159 9.44 5.64 -12.01
CA GLU A 159 10.47 4.64 -11.73
C GLU A 159 10.26 3.94 -10.39
N LEU A 160 10.96 2.82 -10.21
CA LEU A 160 11.23 2.20 -8.93
C LEU A 160 12.65 2.58 -8.49
N VAL A 161 12.81 2.88 -7.20
CA VAL A 161 14.11 3.21 -6.61
C VAL A 161 14.38 2.26 -5.45
N GLY A 162 15.49 1.53 -5.53
CA GLY A 162 16.01 0.74 -4.42
C GLY A 162 16.94 1.57 -3.56
N LEU A 163 16.67 1.63 -2.27
CA LEU A 163 17.45 2.36 -1.28
C LEU A 163 17.98 1.42 -0.21
N ASP A 164 19.14 1.77 0.33
CA ASP A 164 19.66 1.22 1.57
C ASP A 164 18.82 1.77 2.73
N PRO A 165 18.08 0.92 3.47
CA PRO A 165 17.19 1.40 4.52
C PRO A 165 17.92 1.95 5.76
N GLU A 166 19.22 1.68 5.92
CA GLU A 166 20.03 2.21 7.03
C GLU A 166 20.36 3.69 6.88
N ASN A 167 20.55 4.15 5.62
CA ASN A 167 21.12 5.48 5.38
C ASN A 167 20.51 6.24 4.18
N GLY A 168 19.54 5.66 3.48
CA GLY A 168 18.83 6.28 2.34
C GLY A 168 19.65 6.34 1.06
N ARG A 169 20.84 5.69 1.01
CA ARG A 169 21.68 5.66 -0.19
C ARG A 169 20.97 4.89 -1.31
N GLN A 170 20.91 5.47 -2.51
CA GLN A 170 20.39 4.81 -3.68
C GLN A 170 21.28 3.64 -4.09
N LEU A 171 20.67 2.45 -4.23
CA LEU A 171 21.32 1.22 -4.66
C LEU A 171 21.10 0.95 -6.15
N TRP A 172 19.87 1.15 -6.62
CA TRP A 172 19.48 0.97 -8.02
C TRP A 172 18.25 1.80 -8.36
N ARG A 173 17.93 1.87 -9.64
CA ARG A 173 16.66 2.40 -10.17
C ARG A 173 16.28 1.67 -11.43
N HIS A 174 14.97 1.60 -11.70
CA HIS A 174 14.40 0.97 -12.90
C HIS A 174 13.18 1.77 -13.39
N PRO A 175 13.08 2.09 -14.68
CA PRO A 175 11.92 2.80 -15.24
C PRO A 175 10.61 2.04 -15.03
N HIS A 176 9.58 2.76 -14.59
CA HIS A 176 8.20 2.27 -14.51
C HIS A 176 7.24 3.44 -14.73
N GLU A 177 7.09 3.81 -15.97
CA GLU A 177 6.37 5.02 -16.39
C GLU A 177 4.88 4.73 -16.55
N ASN A 178 4.04 5.73 -16.23
CA ASN A 178 2.63 5.79 -16.60
C ASN A 178 2.25 7.24 -16.94
N GLU A 179 1.12 7.44 -17.60
CA GLU A 179 0.70 8.74 -18.15
C GLU A 179 0.49 9.82 -17.09
N LEU A 180 0.14 9.44 -15.85
CA LEU A 180 -0.18 10.39 -14.79
C LEU A 180 0.90 10.49 -13.71
N GLY A 181 1.96 9.67 -13.75
CA GLY A 181 2.95 9.59 -12.68
C GLY A 181 2.37 9.03 -11.36
N LEU A 182 1.26 8.31 -11.44
CA LEU A 182 0.53 7.77 -10.29
C LEU A 182 0.77 6.27 -10.16
N ASN A 183 1.90 5.88 -9.61
CA ASN A 183 2.20 4.51 -9.23
C ASN A 183 1.69 4.28 -7.80
N ILE A 184 0.58 3.57 -7.65
CA ILE A 184 -0.14 3.41 -6.37
C ILE A 184 0.06 2.01 -5.79
N SER A 185 0.02 0.98 -6.64
CA SER A 185 0.18 -0.41 -6.23
C SER A 185 1.58 -0.68 -5.69
N MET A 186 1.67 -1.39 -4.57
CA MET A 186 2.95 -1.79 -4.00
C MET A 186 3.61 -2.88 -4.84
N PRO A 187 4.95 -2.87 -4.98
CA PRO A 187 5.66 -3.97 -5.62
C PRO A 187 5.52 -5.28 -4.84
N VAL A 188 5.57 -6.41 -5.56
CA VAL A 188 5.51 -7.75 -4.97
C VAL A 188 6.85 -8.44 -5.14
N TRP A 189 7.51 -8.73 -4.03
CA TRP A 189 8.78 -9.44 -4.01
C TRP A 189 8.57 -10.95 -3.95
N GLY A 190 9.29 -11.69 -4.77
CA GLY A 190 9.28 -13.15 -4.80
C GLY A 190 10.56 -13.77 -4.24
N PRO A 191 10.51 -15.05 -3.82
CA PRO A 191 11.65 -15.76 -3.23
C PRO A 191 12.79 -16.06 -4.24
N ASP A 192 12.54 -15.85 -5.52
CA ASP A 192 13.45 -16.08 -6.65
C ASP A 192 14.20 -14.83 -7.10
N GLY A 193 14.26 -13.80 -6.27
CA GLY A 193 14.95 -12.54 -6.61
C GLY A 193 14.20 -11.68 -7.62
N ARG A 194 12.89 -11.89 -7.79
CA ARG A 194 12.07 -11.17 -8.77
C ARG A 194 11.09 -10.22 -8.10
N LEU A 195 11.05 -9.01 -8.58
CA LEU A 195 10.16 -7.94 -8.18
C LEU A 195 9.11 -7.71 -9.27
N PHE A 196 7.85 -7.93 -8.94
CA PHE A 196 6.73 -7.55 -9.80
C PHE A 196 6.23 -6.16 -9.45
N THR A 197 5.93 -5.36 -10.46
CA THR A 197 5.25 -4.06 -10.32
C THR A 197 4.18 -3.88 -11.38
N SER A 198 3.14 -3.12 -11.06
CA SER A 198 2.04 -2.85 -11.97
C SER A 198 1.43 -1.48 -11.71
N SER A 199 1.02 -0.81 -12.77
CA SER A 199 0.34 0.49 -12.67
C SER A 199 -0.79 0.60 -13.68
N ALA A 200 -1.83 1.30 -13.27
CA ALA A 200 -2.87 1.83 -14.15
C ALA A 200 -2.31 2.89 -15.12
N TYR A 201 -3.18 3.62 -15.79
CA TYR A 201 -2.83 4.76 -16.64
C TYR A 201 -1.77 4.43 -17.70
N ASN A 202 -1.96 3.30 -18.38
CA ASN A 202 -1.06 2.75 -19.41
C ASN A 202 0.34 2.33 -18.92
N GLY A 203 0.58 2.27 -17.60
CA GLY A 203 1.86 1.81 -17.03
C GLY A 203 2.13 0.32 -17.26
N GLY A 204 1.09 -0.51 -17.24
CA GLY A 204 1.23 -1.95 -17.41
C GLY A 204 1.91 -2.63 -16.22
N SER A 205 2.46 -3.81 -16.48
CA SER A 205 3.16 -4.63 -15.48
C SER A 205 4.55 -5.01 -15.96
N ARG A 206 5.48 -5.17 -15.02
CA ARG A 206 6.86 -5.60 -15.25
C ARG A 206 7.29 -6.62 -14.20
N MET A 207 8.14 -7.54 -14.62
CA MET A 207 8.91 -8.40 -13.73
C MET A 207 10.38 -8.02 -13.85
N ILE A 208 11.01 -7.70 -12.74
CA ILE A 208 12.39 -7.24 -12.67
C ILE A 208 13.16 -8.24 -11.82
N HIS A 209 14.22 -8.81 -12.36
CA HIS A 209 15.16 -9.63 -11.61
C HIS A 209 16.20 -8.72 -10.95
N LEU A 210 16.37 -8.85 -9.63
CA LEU A 210 17.39 -8.14 -8.87
C LEU A 210 18.46 -9.13 -8.42
N SER A 211 19.71 -8.82 -8.70
CA SER A 211 20.87 -9.62 -8.28
C SER A 211 22.02 -8.77 -7.83
N GLN A 212 22.89 -9.32 -6.98
CA GLN A 212 24.13 -8.67 -6.57
C GLN A 212 25.27 -9.06 -7.53
N ILE A 213 25.87 -8.08 -8.21
CA ILE A 213 27.05 -8.26 -9.05
C ILE A 213 28.12 -7.30 -8.56
N ASP A 214 29.26 -7.82 -8.12
CA ASP A 214 30.40 -7.04 -7.58
C ASP A 214 29.98 -6.05 -6.47
N GLY A 215 29.08 -6.47 -5.58
CA GLY A 215 28.57 -5.66 -4.46
C GLY A 215 27.61 -4.54 -4.87
N ARG A 216 27.05 -4.61 -6.08
CA ARG A 216 26.04 -3.67 -6.59
C ARG A 216 24.79 -4.42 -7.00
N THR A 217 23.62 -3.92 -6.62
CA THR A 217 22.37 -4.44 -7.10
C THR A 217 22.12 -4.01 -8.55
N THR A 218 21.87 -5.00 -9.40
CA THR A 218 21.59 -4.80 -10.83
C THR A 218 20.16 -5.20 -11.12
N PRO A 219 19.28 -4.28 -11.57
CA PRO A 219 17.95 -4.58 -12.03
C PRO A 219 17.98 -5.00 -13.51
N GLU A 220 17.33 -6.11 -13.83
CA GLU A 220 17.14 -6.61 -15.20
C GLU A 220 15.65 -6.87 -15.45
N GLU A 221 15.05 -6.21 -16.46
CA GLU A 221 13.67 -6.48 -16.85
C GLU A 221 13.58 -7.86 -17.51
N ALA A 222 12.89 -8.80 -16.82
CA ALA A 222 12.65 -10.13 -17.37
C ALA A 222 11.54 -10.12 -18.44
N TRP A 223 10.48 -9.36 -18.17
CA TRP A 223 9.40 -9.12 -19.13
C TRP A 223 8.55 -7.90 -18.73
N SER A 224 7.81 -7.36 -19.70
CA SER A 224 6.76 -6.34 -19.51
C SER A 224 5.52 -6.66 -20.31
N THR A 225 4.35 -6.21 -19.84
CA THR A 225 3.05 -6.47 -20.49
C THR A 225 2.00 -5.44 -20.10
N ASN A 226 1.07 -5.15 -21.00
CA ASN A 226 -0.12 -4.33 -20.74
C ASN A 226 -1.37 -5.18 -20.40
N ARG A 227 -1.22 -6.48 -20.20
CA ARG A 227 -2.34 -7.38 -19.89
C ARG A 227 -2.92 -7.19 -18.50
N MET A 228 -2.09 -6.73 -17.56
CA MET A 228 -2.51 -6.36 -16.22
C MET A 228 -2.08 -4.92 -15.93
N ARG A 229 -2.99 -4.13 -15.34
CA ARG A 229 -2.80 -2.73 -14.95
C ARG A 229 -3.50 -2.52 -13.62
N VAL A 230 -2.78 -2.78 -12.53
CA VAL A 230 -3.32 -2.64 -11.17
C VAL A 230 -3.38 -1.16 -10.81
N HIS A 231 -4.52 -0.71 -10.28
CA HIS A 231 -4.75 0.68 -9.92
C HIS A 231 -4.32 0.95 -8.47
N PHE A 232 -5.24 0.86 -7.52
CA PHE A 232 -4.98 1.15 -6.09
C PHE A 232 -4.97 -0.09 -5.19
N SER A 233 -5.26 -1.26 -5.72
CA SER A 233 -5.08 -2.52 -5.02
C SER A 233 -3.65 -3.03 -5.18
N ASN A 234 -3.32 -4.13 -4.51
CA ASN A 234 -2.06 -4.81 -4.68
C ASN A 234 -2.26 -6.14 -5.41
N ALA A 235 -1.30 -6.52 -6.25
CA ALA A 235 -1.24 -7.86 -6.79
C ALA A 235 -0.74 -8.85 -5.73
N LEU A 236 -1.02 -10.13 -5.94
CA LEU A 236 -0.51 -11.24 -5.14
C LEU A 236 0.30 -12.19 -6.02
N ARG A 237 1.37 -12.73 -5.48
CA ARG A 237 2.09 -13.85 -6.08
C ARG A 237 1.68 -15.15 -5.40
N ILE A 238 1.11 -16.08 -6.17
CA ILE A 238 0.66 -17.40 -5.70
C ILE A 238 1.36 -18.48 -6.53
N GLY A 239 2.47 -19.00 -6.01
CA GLY A 239 3.33 -19.90 -6.76
C GLY A 239 3.83 -19.29 -8.07
N PRO A 240 3.55 -19.92 -9.24
CA PRO A 240 3.97 -19.43 -10.55
C PRO A 240 3.03 -18.34 -11.12
N MET A 241 2.03 -17.88 -10.39
CA MET A 241 1.05 -16.91 -10.87
C MET A 241 1.18 -15.58 -10.15
N ILE A 242 0.91 -14.51 -10.89
CA ILE A 242 0.60 -13.17 -10.37
C ILE A 242 -0.88 -12.90 -10.59
N ILE A 243 -1.61 -12.56 -9.53
CA ILE A 243 -3.04 -12.26 -9.61
C ILE A 243 -3.26 -10.81 -9.17
N GLY A 244 -3.98 -10.02 -9.96
CA GLY A 244 -4.27 -8.63 -9.67
C GLY A 244 -5.64 -8.19 -10.18
N SER A 245 -6.22 -7.18 -9.53
CA SER A 245 -7.41 -6.50 -10.03
C SER A 245 -6.97 -5.44 -11.04
N SER A 246 -7.18 -5.72 -12.31
CA SER A 246 -6.68 -4.93 -13.45
C SER A 246 -7.76 -4.01 -14.00
N GLY A 247 -7.49 -2.72 -14.05
CA GLY A 247 -8.38 -1.70 -14.61
C GLY A 247 -8.14 -0.35 -13.96
N ASP A 248 -8.38 0.73 -14.70
CA ASP A 248 -8.23 2.10 -14.24
C ASP A 248 -9.59 2.82 -14.13
N PHE A 249 -10.00 3.63 -15.09
CA PHE A 249 -11.28 4.36 -15.07
C PHE A 249 -12.47 3.54 -15.57
N GLY A 250 -12.22 2.37 -16.14
CA GLY A 250 -13.26 1.46 -16.66
C GLY A 250 -13.50 0.26 -15.74
N PRO A 251 -14.22 -0.74 -16.24
CA PRO A 251 -14.43 -1.99 -15.52
C PRO A 251 -13.11 -2.67 -15.17
N ALA A 252 -13.01 -3.17 -13.94
CA ALA A 252 -11.87 -3.97 -13.50
C ALA A 252 -12.10 -5.46 -13.80
N PHE A 253 -11.00 -6.21 -13.86
CA PHE A 253 -10.99 -7.64 -14.07
C PHE A 253 -9.98 -8.26 -13.10
N LEU A 254 -10.34 -9.36 -12.45
CA LEU A 254 -9.32 -10.21 -11.88
C LEU A 254 -8.54 -10.85 -13.03
N THR A 255 -7.23 -10.67 -13.03
CA THR A 255 -6.35 -11.15 -14.09
C THR A 255 -5.23 -11.97 -13.46
N ALA A 256 -4.95 -13.14 -14.01
CA ALA A 256 -3.79 -13.95 -13.65
C ALA A 256 -2.77 -13.95 -14.79
N LEU A 257 -1.52 -13.69 -14.43
CA LEU A 257 -0.36 -13.78 -15.32
C LEU A 257 0.55 -14.91 -14.87
N ASP A 258 1.21 -15.55 -15.81
CA ASP A 258 2.36 -16.38 -15.56
C ASP A 258 3.53 -15.53 -15.07
N ALA A 259 4.10 -15.88 -13.93
CA ALA A 259 5.16 -15.10 -13.29
C ALA A 259 6.48 -15.12 -14.07
N ASP A 260 6.75 -16.15 -14.85
CA ASP A 260 7.98 -16.29 -15.61
C ASP A 260 7.96 -15.55 -16.94
N THR A 261 6.79 -15.46 -17.56
CA THR A 261 6.65 -14.97 -18.95
C THR A 261 5.77 -13.74 -19.11
N GLY A 262 4.99 -13.35 -18.09
CA GLY A 262 4.00 -12.27 -18.17
C GLY A 262 2.79 -12.59 -19.06
N ARG A 263 2.68 -13.85 -19.53
CA ARG A 263 1.55 -14.28 -20.34
C ARG A 263 0.29 -14.38 -19.48
N GLU A 264 -0.84 -13.89 -20.01
CA GLU A 264 -2.14 -14.00 -19.36
C GLU A 264 -2.59 -15.48 -19.35
N HIS A 265 -2.87 -16.00 -18.16
CA HIS A 265 -3.53 -17.29 -17.97
C HIS A 265 -5.03 -17.15 -18.18
N TRP A 266 -5.64 -16.23 -17.44
CA TRP A 266 -7.08 -15.97 -17.50
C TRP A 266 -7.42 -14.56 -17.04
N ARG A 267 -8.67 -14.19 -17.34
CA ARG A 267 -9.30 -12.93 -16.91
C ARG A 267 -10.75 -13.19 -16.51
N ASP A 268 -11.14 -12.74 -15.35
CA ASP A 268 -12.48 -12.91 -14.79
C ASP A 268 -13.19 -11.55 -14.59
N ARG A 269 -14.48 -11.48 -14.87
CA ARG A 269 -15.31 -10.28 -14.79
C ARG A 269 -16.32 -10.31 -13.65
N SER A 270 -16.27 -11.31 -12.79
CA SER A 270 -17.29 -11.53 -11.76
C SER A 270 -17.18 -10.53 -10.60
N PHE A 271 -16.04 -9.83 -10.48
CA PHE A 271 -15.78 -8.89 -9.42
C PHE A 271 -15.55 -7.50 -9.99
N ALA A 272 -16.03 -6.50 -9.25
CA ALA A 272 -15.60 -5.13 -9.41
C ALA A 272 -14.12 -4.97 -9.00
N ARG A 273 -13.59 -3.75 -8.94
CA ARG A 273 -12.22 -3.50 -8.52
C ARG A 273 -12.01 -4.01 -7.10
N ALA A 274 -10.99 -4.85 -6.88
CA ALA A 274 -10.91 -5.64 -5.66
C ALA A 274 -9.54 -5.61 -5.00
N HIS A 275 -9.56 -5.68 -3.67
CA HIS A 275 -8.43 -6.07 -2.83
C HIS A 275 -8.48 -7.56 -2.52
N MET A 276 -7.33 -8.15 -2.32
CA MET A 276 -7.22 -9.59 -2.09
C MET A 276 -6.21 -9.90 -1.00
N LEU A 277 -6.41 -11.02 -0.33
CA LEU A 277 -5.39 -11.71 0.47
C LEU A 277 -5.43 -13.22 0.20
N TYR A 278 -4.32 -13.89 0.43
CA TYR A 278 -4.20 -15.35 0.24
C TYR A 278 -3.79 -16.01 1.54
N ALA A 279 -4.59 -16.93 2.03
CA ALA A 279 -4.35 -17.68 3.25
C ALA A 279 -4.95 -19.10 3.15
N ASP A 280 -4.28 -20.09 3.72
CA ASP A 280 -4.73 -21.50 3.76
C ASP A 280 -5.19 -22.06 2.40
N GLY A 281 -4.45 -21.70 1.32
CA GLY A 281 -4.78 -22.15 -0.03
C GLY A 281 -6.05 -21.49 -0.62
N LYS A 282 -6.55 -20.42 0.00
CA LYS A 282 -7.73 -19.68 -0.43
C LYS A 282 -7.41 -18.23 -0.71
N LEU A 283 -8.05 -17.70 -1.74
CA LEU A 283 -8.10 -16.29 -2.04
C LEU A 283 -9.33 -15.68 -1.37
N VAL A 284 -9.12 -14.68 -0.54
CA VAL A 284 -10.19 -13.82 -0.01
C VAL A 284 -10.20 -12.56 -0.86
N ILE A 285 -11.36 -12.23 -1.41
CA ILE A 285 -11.58 -11.09 -2.31
C ILE A 285 -12.55 -10.15 -1.63
N VAL A 286 -12.22 -8.86 -1.60
CA VAL A 286 -13.15 -7.79 -1.20
C VAL A 286 -13.21 -6.80 -2.36
N ASP A 287 -14.34 -6.72 -3.04
CA ASP A 287 -14.51 -5.80 -4.14
C ASP A 287 -15.08 -4.44 -3.70
N GLU A 288 -14.97 -3.44 -4.58
CA GLU A 288 -15.38 -2.07 -4.27
C GLU A 288 -16.89 -1.91 -4.02
N ASP A 289 -17.70 -2.85 -4.49
CA ASP A 289 -19.15 -2.86 -4.27
C ASP A 289 -19.54 -3.45 -2.90
N GLY A 290 -18.55 -3.96 -2.15
CA GLY A 290 -18.72 -4.49 -0.81
C GLY A 290 -18.99 -5.99 -0.74
N ASP A 291 -18.83 -6.70 -1.84
CA ASP A 291 -18.89 -8.16 -1.86
C ASP A 291 -17.60 -8.76 -1.32
N ILE A 292 -17.75 -9.79 -0.49
CA ILE A 292 -16.66 -10.62 0.00
C ILE A 292 -16.80 -12.01 -0.57
N ALA A 293 -15.74 -12.55 -1.14
CA ALA A 293 -15.70 -13.90 -1.66
C ALA A 293 -14.51 -14.71 -1.14
N ILE A 294 -14.70 -16.01 -1.04
CA ILE A 294 -13.66 -17.01 -0.78
C ILE A 294 -13.58 -17.90 -2.01
N ALA A 295 -12.40 -18.03 -2.59
CA ALA A 295 -12.18 -18.76 -3.82
C ALA A 295 -10.91 -19.62 -3.78
N SER A 296 -10.82 -20.57 -4.69
CA SER A 296 -9.57 -21.23 -5.09
C SER A 296 -9.16 -20.74 -6.45
N VAL A 297 -7.84 -20.69 -6.71
CA VAL A 297 -7.30 -20.24 -7.98
C VAL A 297 -6.31 -21.25 -8.54
N THR A 298 -6.33 -21.42 -9.85
CA THR A 298 -5.39 -22.21 -10.64
C THR A 298 -4.98 -21.44 -11.88
N ASP A 299 -4.11 -21.98 -12.69
CA ASP A 299 -3.76 -21.44 -14.01
C ASP A 299 -4.91 -21.51 -15.03
N GLN A 300 -6.00 -22.25 -14.71
CA GLN A 300 -7.18 -22.38 -15.57
C GLN A 300 -8.31 -21.40 -15.21
N GLY A 301 -8.28 -20.81 -14.01
CA GLY A 301 -9.33 -19.88 -13.56
C GLY A 301 -9.50 -19.81 -12.05
N ILE A 302 -10.60 -19.17 -11.68
CA ILE A 302 -11.04 -18.97 -10.31
C ILE A 302 -12.30 -19.81 -10.04
N ASP A 303 -12.34 -20.50 -8.91
CA ASP A 303 -13.49 -21.24 -8.40
C ASP A 303 -13.98 -20.60 -7.11
N VAL A 304 -15.14 -19.94 -7.17
CA VAL A 304 -15.74 -19.19 -6.04
C VAL A 304 -16.56 -20.13 -5.18
N HIS A 305 -16.12 -20.35 -3.94
CA HIS A 305 -16.79 -21.24 -2.98
C HIS A 305 -17.91 -20.55 -2.21
N ALA A 306 -17.74 -19.27 -1.92
CA ALA A 306 -18.73 -18.43 -1.22
C ALA A 306 -18.60 -16.97 -1.67
N ARG A 307 -19.72 -16.27 -1.74
CA ARG A 307 -19.78 -14.83 -1.99
C ARG A 307 -20.96 -14.22 -1.23
N GLN A 308 -20.75 -13.07 -0.61
CA GLN A 308 -21.78 -12.36 0.13
C GLN A 308 -21.52 -10.87 0.13
N SER A 309 -22.55 -10.06 -0.07
CA SER A 309 -22.50 -8.61 0.12
C SER A 309 -22.54 -8.31 1.61
N VAL A 310 -21.50 -7.67 2.12
CA VAL A 310 -21.30 -7.39 3.55
C VAL A 310 -21.18 -5.89 3.81
N LEU A 311 -20.52 -5.17 2.92
CA LEU A 311 -20.28 -3.73 3.04
C LEU A 311 -21.29 -2.95 2.19
N THR A 312 -21.50 -1.68 2.49
CA THR A 312 -22.59 -0.87 1.93
C THR A 312 -22.15 0.39 1.21
N ALA A 313 -20.85 0.69 1.27
CA ALA A 313 -20.24 1.83 0.60
C ALA A 313 -18.93 1.38 -0.04
N ASN A 314 -18.24 2.26 -0.75
CA ASN A 314 -17.00 1.91 -1.43
C ASN A 314 -15.97 1.26 -0.48
N ALA A 315 -15.63 0.00 -0.77
CA ALA A 315 -14.72 -0.82 0.02
C ALA A 315 -13.32 -0.84 -0.63
N TRP A 316 -12.56 0.23 -0.42
CA TRP A 316 -11.22 0.41 -1.01
C TRP A 316 -10.07 0.15 -0.03
N THR A 317 -10.36 -0.50 1.08
CA THR A 317 -9.36 -0.86 2.08
C THR A 317 -9.01 -2.35 1.99
N PRO A 318 -7.73 -2.72 1.97
CA PRO A 318 -7.34 -4.12 1.99
C PRO A 318 -7.90 -4.86 3.20
N PRO A 319 -8.39 -6.11 3.03
CA PRO A 319 -8.82 -6.93 4.14
C PRO A 319 -7.64 -7.33 5.03
N THR A 320 -7.90 -7.55 6.31
CA THR A 320 -6.91 -8.04 7.28
C THR A 320 -7.43 -9.32 7.94
N LEU A 321 -6.65 -10.39 7.90
CA LEU A 321 -6.97 -11.67 8.52
C LEU A 321 -6.04 -11.94 9.70
N VAL A 322 -6.62 -12.16 10.88
CA VAL A 322 -5.89 -12.49 12.11
C VAL A 322 -6.62 -13.61 12.85
N ASP A 323 -5.96 -14.72 13.10
CA ASP A 323 -6.47 -15.86 13.89
C ASP A 323 -7.88 -16.32 13.46
N GLY A 324 -8.12 -16.34 12.14
CA GLY A 324 -9.39 -16.74 11.55
C GLY A 324 -10.50 -15.68 11.61
N THR A 325 -10.20 -14.48 12.10
CA THR A 325 -11.10 -13.32 12.02
C THR A 325 -10.68 -12.41 10.87
N LEU A 326 -11.60 -12.16 9.94
CA LEU A 326 -11.42 -11.26 8.81
C LEU A 326 -11.99 -9.89 9.16
N PHE A 327 -11.15 -8.88 9.17
CA PHE A 327 -11.54 -7.48 9.33
C PHE A 327 -11.61 -6.82 7.95
N VAL A 328 -12.78 -6.24 7.66
CA VAL A 328 -13.05 -5.49 6.43
C VAL A 328 -13.72 -4.18 6.77
N ARG A 329 -13.56 -3.19 5.90
CA ARG A 329 -14.22 -1.89 6.08
C ARG A 329 -14.59 -1.25 4.76
N ASP A 330 -15.65 -0.45 4.82
CA ASP A 330 -15.97 0.56 3.83
C ASP A 330 -15.77 1.98 4.41
N ARG A 331 -16.33 2.99 3.80
CA ARG A 331 -16.26 4.39 4.26
C ARG A 331 -17.07 4.68 5.52
N THR A 332 -17.95 3.78 5.95
CA THR A 332 -18.95 4.01 7.00
C THR A 332 -18.84 3.05 8.18
N GLN A 333 -18.29 1.87 7.96
CA GLN A 333 -18.22 0.81 8.97
C GLN A 333 -16.96 -0.04 8.86
N ILE A 334 -16.62 -0.68 9.98
CA ILE A 334 -15.68 -1.79 10.05
C ILE A 334 -16.42 -3.02 10.54
N VAL A 335 -16.21 -4.16 9.91
CA VAL A 335 -16.85 -5.44 10.21
C VAL A 335 -15.79 -6.49 10.50
N ALA A 336 -16.01 -7.29 11.54
CA ALA A 336 -15.22 -8.46 11.87
C ALA A 336 -16.03 -9.73 11.58
N LEU A 337 -15.52 -10.61 10.73
CA LEU A 337 -16.13 -11.87 10.33
C LEU A 337 -15.32 -13.03 10.88
N ASP A 338 -15.96 -13.92 11.64
CA ASP A 338 -15.33 -15.16 12.10
C ASP A 338 -15.39 -16.22 10.98
N LEU A 339 -14.23 -16.53 10.40
CA LEU A 339 -14.09 -17.54 9.34
C LEU A 339 -13.75 -18.94 9.89
N ARG A 340 -13.64 -19.08 11.19
CA ARG A 340 -13.38 -20.40 11.81
C ARG A 340 -14.58 -21.30 11.63
N ARG A 341 -14.35 -22.60 11.38
CA ARG A 341 -15.43 -23.57 11.33
C ARG A 341 -16.17 -23.61 12.67
N GLN A 342 -17.47 -23.38 12.66
CA GLN A 342 -18.32 -23.75 13.79
C GLN A 342 -18.29 -25.28 13.92
N LYS A 343 -17.94 -25.77 15.11
CA LYS A 343 -17.93 -27.22 15.44
C LYS A 343 -19.35 -27.72 15.61
#